data_b0f5cada18c60ce3935b133b4bfbab27
#
_entry.id   b0f5cada18c60ce3935b133b4bfbab27
#
_cell.length_a   1.000
_cell.length_b   1.000
_cell.length_c   1.000
_cell.angle_alpha   90.00
_cell.angle_beta   90.00
_cell.angle_gamma   90.00
#
_symmetry.space_group_name_H-M   'P 1'
#
loop_
_entity.id
_entity.type
_entity.pdbx_description
1 polymer ?
#
loop_
_entity_poly.entity_id
_entity_poly.type
_entity_poly.pdbx_seq_one_letter_code
_entity_poly.pdbx_strand_id
1 'polypeptide(L)'
;MGPTADNTWQRCHRLGMSGPATVEREKIVIRTLVAPERHGDLIGLALADLDAGESLDAGGGLETAIVVLRGIVDVEANGEPLGTAGGRSSVFQGPGHSIYAPPGTALRLRARGSAELAIATAPAPAGAPAKARIIQPADQRIAEAGSGNWGRTVRTILGPEHAAGRLLLGETINPPGNWSSYPPHKHDREAPPQEVRLQEVYFFKVDPPGGFGIQMLYDDAGEKALIVRDGDVARIPSGYHPVVAAAGYSLYYLWVMAGDGRRMIPYFDPAHAWVAESRP
;
A
#
# COMPACT_ATOMS: atom_id res chain seq x y z
N MET A 1 2.32 26.36 -26.93
CA MET A 1 1.60 25.09 -26.79
C MET A 1 2.57 24.16 -26.08
N GLY A 2 2.43 24.06 -24.76
CA GLY A 2 3.24 23.15 -23.93
C GLY A 2 2.61 21.76 -23.92
N PRO A 3 3.37 20.70 -23.60
CA PRO A 3 2.85 19.35 -23.60
C PRO A 3 1.80 19.20 -22.50
N THR A 4 0.61 18.79 -22.89
CA THR A 4 -0.45 18.37 -22.00
C THR A 4 0.05 17.19 -21.18
N ALA A 5 0.06 17.33 -19.85
CA ALA A 5 0.33 16.23 -18.93
C ALA A 5 -0.75 15.15 -19.16
N ASP A 6 -0.34 14.01 -19.69
CA ASP A 6 -1.21 12.86 -19.88
C ASP A 6 -1.46 12.21 -18.51
N ASN A 7 -2.55 12.64 -17.85
CA ASN A 7 -3.03 12.11 -16.58
C ASN A 7 -3.73 10.76 -16.81
N THR A 8 -3.00 9.79 -17.35
CA THR A 8 -3.53 8.43 -17.53
C THR A 8 -3.58 7.69 -16.20
N TRP A 9 -4.70 7.79 -15.52
CA TRP A 9 -5.07 6.89 -14.44
C TRP A 9 -5.35 5.51 -15.04
N GLN A 10 -4.42 4.58 -14.90
CA GLN A 10 -4.60 3.21 -15.41
C GLN A 10 -5.15 2.31 -14.33
N ARG A 11 -6.30 1.73 -14.62
CA ARG A 11 -6.88 0.58 -13.92
C ARG A 11 -6.27 -0.69 -14.50
N CYS A 12 -5.48 -1.41 -13.72
CA CYS A 12 -5.04 -2.75 -14.11
C CYS A 12 -6.15 -3.76 -13.80
N HIS A 13 -6.89 -4.20 -14.82
CA HIS A 13 -7.85 -5.28 -14.69
C HIS A 13 -7.17 -6.65 -14.69
N ARG A 14 -7.68 -7.55 -13.88
CA ARG A 14 -7.36 -8.97 -13.94
C ARG A 14 -7.86 -9.54 -15.30
N LEU A 15 -6.96 -9.89 -16.18
CA LEU A 15 -7.31 -10.67 -17.38
C LEU A 15 -7.58 -12.11 -16.94
N GLY A 16 -8.83 -12.53 -17.01
CA GLY A 16 -9.25 -13.92 -16.81
C GLY A 16 -8.77 -14.78 -17.97
N MET A 17 -7.96 -15.77 -17.68
CA MET A 17 -7.63 -16.85 -18.62
C MET A 17 -8.25 -18.14 -18.11
N SER A 18 -9.28 -18.63 -18.83
CA SER A 18 -9.83 -19.97 -18.67
C SER A 18 -9.31 -20.86 -19.83
N GLY A 19 -8.58 -21.90 -19.48
CA GLY A 19 -8.20 -22.98 -20.38
C GLY A 19 -7.45 -24.08 -19.63
N PRO A 20 -7.68 -25.38 -19.90
CA PRO A 20 -6.97 -26.46 -19.22
C PRO A 20 -5.56 -26.54 -19.78
N ALA A 21 -4.55 -26.29 -18.93
CA ALA A 21 -3.15 -26.46 -19.26
C ALA A 21 -2.54 -27.58 -18.44
N THR A 22 -1.90 -28.47 -19.13
CA THR A 22 -0.94 -29.46 -18.65
C THR A 22 0.10 -28.82 -17.72
N VAL A 23 0.39 -29.55 -16.66
CA VAL A 23 1.33 -29.21 -15.60
C VAL A 23 2.74 -29.02 -16.16
N GLU A 24 3.19 -27.78 -16.23
CA GLU A 24 4.58 -27.40 -15.98
C GLU A 24 4.58 -26.43 -14.80
N ARG A 25 4.81 -26.99 -13.60
CA ARG A 25 4.98 -26.21 -12.37
C ARG A 25 6.41 -25.70 -12.32
N GLU A 26 6.61 -24.48 -12.77
CA GLU A 26 7.74 -23.64 -12.36
C GLU A 26 7.47 -22.21 -12.75
N LYS A 27 7.02 -21.41 -11.76
CA LYS A 27 7.41 -20.00 -11.57
C LYS A 27 6.43 -19.30 -10.65
N ILE A 28 6.95 -18.83 -9.53
CA ILE A 28 6.33 -17.80 -8.68
C ILE A 28 5.73 -16.74 -9.58
N VAL A 29 4.43 -16.50 -9.45
CA VAL A 29 3.77 -15.45 -10.24
C VAL A 29 3.95 -14.12 -9.53
N ILE A 30 4.97 -13.36 -9.94
CA ILE A 30 5.13 -11.97 -9.52
C ILE A 30 4.36 -11.08 -10.50
N ARG A 31 3.36 -10.35 -10.00
CA ARG A 31 2.60 -9.38 -10.78
C ARG A 31 3.04 -7.97 -10.41
N THR A 32 3.78 -7.30 -11.28
CA THR A 32 4.09 -5.88 -11.13
C THR A 32 2.82 -5.06 -11.36
N LEU A 33 2.38 -4.34 -10.35
CA LEU A 33 1.21 -3.46 -10.38
C LEU A 33 1.60 -2.03 -10.72
N VAL A 34 2.71 -1.54 -10.16
CA VAL A 34 3.30 -0.23 -10.41
C VAL A 34 4.80 -0.40 -10.61
N ALA A 35 5.33 0.08 -11.73
CA ALA A 35 6.76 0.12 -12.01
C ALA A 35 7.30 1.52 -11.71
N PRO A 36 8.33 1.67 -10.86
CA PRO A 36 8.80 2.98 -10.39
C PRO A 36 9.39 3.86 -11.49
N GLU A 37 9.94 3.27 -12.55
CA GLU A 37 10.65 4.02 -13.60
C GLU A 37 9.75 4.57 -14.70
N ARG A 38 8.47 4.22 -14.70
CA ARG A 38 7.50 4.74 -15.67
C ARG A 38 6.84 5.99 -15.09
N HIS A 39 7.04 7.15 -15.73
CA HIS A 39 6.40 8.43 -15.39
C HIS A 39 6.97 9.18 -14.17
N GLY A 40 8.22 8.95 -13.77
CA GLY A 40 8.83 9.65 -12.64
C GLY A 40 8.34 9.21 -11.27
N ASP A 41 7.78 8.00 -11.18
CA ASP A 41 7.29 7.44 -9.93
C ASP A 41 8.44 6.95 -9.04
N LEU A 42 8.32 7.26 -7.75
CA LEU A 42 9.22 6.74 -6.72
C LEU A 42 8.80 5.34 -6.28
N ILE A 43 7.51 5.00 -6.37
CA ILE A 43 6.94 3.80 -5.79
C ILE A 43 6.87 2.68 -6.82
N GLY A 44 7.48 1.54 -6.50
CA GLY A 44 7.15 0.26 -7.11
C GLY A 44 6.23 -0.54 -6.22
N LEU A 45 5.27 -1.25 -6.80
CA LEU A 45 4.38 -2.17 -6.10
C LEU A 45 4.16 -3.44 -6.92
N ALA A 46 4.37 -4.59 -6.30
CA ALA A 46 4.12 -5.90 -6.90
C ALA A 46 3.40 -6.82 -5.90
N LEU A 47 2.71 -7.83 -6.43
CA LEU A 47 2.15 -8.92 -5.65
C LEU A 47 2.88 -10.21 -6.00
N ALA A 48 3.08 -11.08 -5.01
CA ALA A 48 3.57 -12.42 -5.18
C ALA A 48 2.64 -13.41 -4.48
N ASP A 49 2.20 -14.42 -5.22
CA ASP A 49 1.52 -15.59 -4.70
C ASP A 49 2.51 -16.76 -4.66
N LEU A 50 2.65 -17.39 -3.50
CA LEU A 50 3.57 -18.49 -3.25
C LEU A 50 2.79 -19.72 -2.80
N ASP A 51 3.12 -20.89 -3.36
CA ASP A 51 2.70 -22.18 -2.84
C ASP A 51 3.65 -22.67 -1.73
N ALA A 52 3.23 -23.71 -1.00
CA ALA A 52 4.02 -24.29 0.08
C ALA A 52 5.43 -24.73 -0.40
N GLY A 53 6.46 -24.22 0.29
CA GLY A 53 7.86 -24.52 -0.01
C GLY A 53 8.49 -23.66 -1.11
N GLU A 54 7.73 -22.86 -1.83
CA GLU A 54 8.29 -21.91 -2.79
C GLU A 54 9.04 -20.78 -2.10
N SER A 55 10.03 -20.23 -2.79
CA SER A 55 10.88 -19.15 -2.27
C SER A 55 10.90 -17.98 -3.23
N LEU A 56 10.72 -16.77 -2.69
CA LEU A 56 10.82 -15.50 -3.38
C LEU A 56 12.14 -14.82 -2.98
N ASP A 57 12.93 -14.44 -3.98
CA ASP A 57 14.08 -13.55 -3.79
C ASP A 57 13.63 -12.10 -4.06
N ALA A 58 13.93 -11.19 -3.15
CA ALA A 58 13.54 -9.78 -3.19
C ALA A 58 14.63 -8.87 -2.62
N GLY A 59 14.41 -7.56 -2.62
CA GLY A 59 15.39 -6.58 -2.13
C GLY A 59 16.44 -6.24 -3.18
N GLY A 60 17.66 -5.94 -2.74
CA GLY A 60 18.78 -5.55 -3.63
C GLY A 60 18.95 -4.04 -3.74
N GLY A 61 18.84 -3.45 -4.95
CA GLY A 61 19.18 -2.04 -5.19
C GLY A 61 18.21 -0.99 -4.61
N LEU A 62 16.98 -1.37 -4.30
CA LEU A 62 15.94 -0.49 -3.80
C LEU A 62 15.63 -0.77 -2.33
N GLU A 63 15.19 0.26 -1.61
CA GLU A 63 14.49 0.10 -0.36
C GLU A 63 13.24 -0.73 -0.59
N THR A 64 13.01 -1.74 0.24
CA THR A 64 11.96 -2.73 0.05
C THR A 64 11.17 -2.93 1.35
N ALA A 65 9.84 -2.89 1.24
CA ALA A 65 8.95 -3.29 2.31
C ALA A 65 7.97 -4.35 1.79
N ILE A 66 7.86 -5.47 2.50
CA ILE A 66 6.98 -6.58 2.11
C ILE A 66 5.92 -6.76 3.19
N VAL A 67 4.65 -6.69 2.80
CA VAL A 67 3.51 -6.94 3.70
C VAL A 67 2.99 -8.35 3.43
N VAL A 68 2.92 -9.18 4.49
CA VAL A 68 2.30 -10.50 4.40
C VAL A 68 0.78 -10.31 4.46
N LEU A 69 0.13 -10.36 3.30
CA LEU A 69 -1.32 -10.19 3.19
C LEU A 69 -2.06 -11.41 3.75
N ARG A 70 -1.53 -12.61 3.51
CA ARG A 70 -1.96 -13.88 4.13
C ARG A 70 -0.84 -14.92 4.11
N GLY A 71 -0.94 -15.94 4.97
CA GLY A 71 0.01 -17.04 5.03
C GLY A 71 1.17 -16.77 5.98
N ILE A 72 2.22 -17.61 5.89
CA ILE A 72 3.41 -17.59 6.74
C ILE A 72 4.63 -17.81 5.87
N VAL A 73 5.68 -17.01 6.06
CA VAL A 73 6.97 -17.12 5.38
C VAL A 73 8.11 -17.11 6.37
N ASP A 74 9.15 -17.93 6.11
CA ASP A 74 10.45 -17.79 6.74
C ASP A 74 11.26 -16.76 5.95
N VAL A 75 12.00 -15.91 6.64
CA VAL A 75 12.70 -14.77 6.07
C VAL A 75 14.19 -14.87 6.38
N GLU A 76 14.99 -14.72 5.34
CA GLU A 76 16.45 -14.56 5.43
C GLU A 76 16.84 -13.18 4.86
N ALA A 77 17.85 -12.56 5.45
CA ALA A 77 18.48 -11.33 4.96
C ALA A 77 19.98 -11.54 4.79
N ASN A 78 20.49 -11.36 3.56
CA ASN A 78 21.89 -11.60 3.19
C ASN A 78 22.40 -13.02 3.57
N GLY A 79 21.50 -14.03 3.45
CA GLY A 79 21.80 -15.42 3.77
C GLY A 79 21.68 -15.79 5.24
N GLU A 80 21.38 -14.84 6.12
CA GLU A 80 21.20 -15.08 7.56
C GLU A 80 19.71 -15.12 7.92
N PRO A 81 19.26 -16.06 8.76
CA PRO A 81 17.89 -16.12 9.22
C PRO A 81 17.47 -14.85 9.95
N LEU A 82 16.39 -14.19 9.48
CA LEU A 82 15.80 -13.04 10.14
C LEU A 82 14.63 -13.44 11.05
N GLY A 83 13.92 -14.50 10.70
CA GLY A 83 12.80 -15.05 11.47
C GLY A 83 11.62 -15.47 10.60
N THR A 84 10.45 -15.53 11.22
CA THR A 84 9.19 -15.92 10.56
C THR A 84 8.21 -14.75 10.57
N ALA A 85 7.53 -14.51 9.44
CA ALA A 85 6.54 -13.45 9.28
C ALA A 85 5.22 -14.02 8.77
N GLY A 86 4.08 -13.45 9.20
CA GLY A 86 2.74 -13.86 8.77
C GLY A 86 1.88 -14.40 9.91
N GLY A 87 0.86 -15.21 9.55
CA GLY A 87 -0.04 -15.85 10.53
C GLY A 87 -1.51 -15.47 10.37
N ARG A 88 -1.85 -14.40 9.64
CA ARG A 88 -3.25 -14.09 9.31
C ARG A 88 -3.68 -14.82 8.04
N SER A 89 -4.96 -15.20 7.96
CA SER A 89 -5.53 -15.82 6.76
C SER A 89 -6.17 -14.78 5.82
N SER A 90 -6.33 -13.54 6.29
CA SER A 90 -6.90 -12.42 5.53
C SER A 90 -6.44 -11.09 6.16
N VAL A 91 -6.34 -10.04 5.33
CA VAL A 91 -6.06 -8.66 5.77
C VAL A 91 -7.15 -8.11 6.73
N PHE A 92 -8.36 -8.65 6.65
CA PHE A 92 -9.48 -8.28 7.51
C PHE A 92 -9.41 -8.89 8.92
N GLN A 93 -8.52 -9.87 9.17
CA GLN A 93 -8.39 -10.56 10.47
C GLN A 93 -7.42 -9.91 11.45
N GLY A 94 -7.00 -8.68 11.22
CA GLY A 94 -6.10 -7.97 12.12
C GLY A 94 -4.79 -7.55 11.47
N PRO A 95 -3.87 -6.95 12.25
CA PRO A 95 -2.59 -6.50 11.74
C PRO A 95 -1.70 -7.68 11.35
N GLY A 96 -1.02 -7.56 10.21
CA GLY A 96 -0.09 -8.57 9.70
C GLY A 96 1.36 -8.24 10.00
N HIS A 97 2.25 -9.21 9.84
CA HIS A 97 3.69 -8.97 9.83
C HIS A 97 4.10 -8.29 8.53
N SER A 98 5.16 -7.50 8.60
CA SER A 98 5.83 -6.93 7.44
C SER A 98 7.33 -7.07 7.56
N ILE A 99 8.03 -7.03 6.43
CA ILE A 99 9.49 -7.12 6.37
C ILE A 99 9.99 -5.82 5.76
N TYR A 100 10.97 -5.20 6.37
CA TYR A 100 11.69 -4.05 5.83
C TYR A 100 13.12 -4.40 5.52
N ALA A 101 13.63 -3.96 4.36
CA ALA A 101 15.03 -4.08 3.96
C ALA A 101 15.52 -2.78 3.31
N PRO A 102 16.66 -2.21 3.76
CA PRO A 102 17.32 -1.09 3.08
C PRO A 102 17.96 -1.55 1.78
N PRO A 103 18.33 -0.60 0.87
CA PRO A 103 19.14 -0.93 -0.30
C PRO A 103 20.40 -1.72 0.06
N GLY A 104 20.80 -2.64 -0.80
CA GLY A 104 21.95 -3.52 -0.59
C GLY A 104 21.64 -4.78 0.22
N THR A 105 20.41 -4.96 0.66
CA THR A 105 19.99 -6.18 1.37
C THR A 105 19.30 -7.14 0.41
N ALA A 106 19.80 -8.36 0.27
CA ALA A 106 19.13 -9.46 -0.39
C ALA A 106 18.18 -10.13 0.62
N LEU A 107 16.91 -10.25 0.26
CA LEU A 107 15.90 -10.99 1.02
C LEU A 107 15.58 -12.30 0.32
N ARG A 108 15.41 -13.37 1.10
CA ARG A 108 14.80 -14.62 0.65
C ARG A 108 13.65 -14.98 1.57
N LEU A 109 12.47 -15.17 0.99
CA LEU A 109 11.25 -15.53 1.70
C LEU A 109 10.78 -16.90 1.26
N ARG A 110 10.63 -17.85 2.17
CA ARG A 110 10.12 -19.20 1.89
C ARG A 110 8.75 -19.40 2.51
N ALA A 111 7.79 -19.74 1.69
CA ALA A 111 6.42 -19.97 2.14
C ALA A 111 6.27 -21.32 2.86
N ARG A 112 5.69 -21.33 4.08
CA ARG A 112 5.36 -22.55 4.83
C ARG A 112 4.07 -23.21 4.35
N GLY A 113 3.20 -22.46 3.72
CA GLY A 113 1.94 -22.85 3.09
C GLY A 113 1.64 -21.85 1.98
N SER A 114 0.40 -21.81 1.47
CA SER A 114 0.03 -20.76 0.52
C SER A 114 0.17 -19.38 1.19
N ALA A 115 0.86 -18.44 0.53
CA ALA A 115 1.08 -17.08 1.01
C ALA A 115 0.85 -16.05 -0.10
N GLU A 116 0.34 -14.86 0.27
CA GLU A 116 0.19 -13.71 -0.61
C GLU A 116 0.96 -12.53 0.00
N LEU A 117 1.83 -11.92 -0.80
CA LEU A 117 2.75 -10.86 -0.38
C LEU A 117 2.54 -9.62 -1.24
N ALA A 118 2.52 -8.44 -0.62
CA ALA A 118 2.64 -7.16 -1.31
C ALA A 118 4.07 -6.63 -1.14
N ILE A 119 4.74 -6.29 -2.24
CA ILE A 119 6.14 -5.86 -2.26
C ILE A 119 6.17 -4.40 -2.72
N ALA A 120 6.45 -3.50 -1.79
CA ALA A 120 6.62 -2.08 -2.05
C ALA A 120 8.11 -1.75 -2.15
N THR A 121 8.51 -0.95 -3.13
CA THR A 121 9.89 -0.52 -3.32
C THR A 121 9.98 0.98 -3.59
N ALA A 122 11.11 1.58 -3.19
CA ALA A 122 11.46 2.96 -3.55
C ALA A 122 12.98 3.13 -3.60
N PRO A 123 13.51 4.09 -4.41
CA PRO A 123 14.91 4.47 -4.30
C PRO A 123 15.12 5.17 -2.95
N ALA A 124 16.06 4.69 -2.14
CA ALA A 124 16.40 5.36 -0.88
C ALA A 124 17.51 6.38 -1.06
N PRO A 125 17.55 7.46 -0.24
CA PRO A 125 18.66 8.38 -0.24
C PRO A 125 19.94 7.67 0.24
N ALA A 126 21.08 8.13 -0.25
CA ALA A 126 22.38 7.62 0.19
C ALA A 126 22.54 7.78 1.71
N GLY A 127 23.04 6.74 2.38
CA GLY A 127 23.29 6.77 3.82
C GLY A 127 22.04 6.65 4.70
N ALA A 128 20.91 6.25 4.16
CA ALA A 128 19.74 5.96 4.97
C ALA A 128 20.05 4.87 6.02
N PRO A 129 20.03 5.19 7.33
CA PRO A 129 20.42 4.23 8.36
C PRO A 129 19.26 3.30 8.65
N ALA A 130 19.34 2.09 8.16
CA ALA A 130 18.36 1.07 8.53
C ALA A 130 18.94 -0.33 8.37
N LYS A 131 18.42 -1.27 9.16
CA LYS A 131 18.72 -2.70 9.06
C LYS A 131 17.48 -3.43 8.61
N ALA A 132 17.67 -4.55 7.93
CA ALA A 132 16.59 -5.48 7.65
C ALA A 132 15.95 -5.95 8.96
N ARG A 133 14.63 -5.99 8.99
CA ARG A 133 13.85 -6.41 10.17
C ARG A 133 12.48 -6.90 9.80
N ILE A 134 11.92 -7.74 10.65
CA ILE A 134 10.50 -8.04 10.65
C ILE A 134 9.81 -7.02 11.56
N ILE A 135 8.77 -6.38 11.04
CA ILE A 135 7.88 -5.49 11.79
C ILE A 135 6.73 -6.35 12.29
N GLN A 136 6.65 -6.49 13.61
CA GLN A 136 5.62 -7.28 14.26
C GLN A 136 4.29 -6.53 14.30
N PRO A 137 3.14 -7.22 14.39
CA PRO A 137 1.85 -6.58 14.63
C PRO A 137 1.84 -5.64 15.83
N ALA A 138 2.58 -5.97 16.90
CA ALA A 138 2.70 -5.16 18.11
C ALA A 138 3.53 -3.88 17.92
N ASP A 139 4.36 -3.80 16.89
CA ASP A 139 5.18 -2.61 16.58
C ASP A 139 4.39 -1.55 15.80
N GLN A 140 3.19 -1.92 15.31
CA GLN A 140 2.38 -1.04 14.48
C GLN A 140 1.55 -0.08 15.34
N ARG A 141 1.45 1.17 14.89
CA ARG A 141 0.51 2.11 15.48
C ARG A 141 -0.86 1.89 14.89
N ILE A 142 -1.82 1.51 15.73
CA ILE A 142 -3.22 1.31 15.35
C ILE A 142 -4.04 2.45 15.91
N ALA A 143 -4.86 3.07 15.08
CA ALA A 143 -5.73 4.18 15.45
C ALA A 143 -7.11 4.04 14.81
N GLU A 144 -8.15 4.27 15.61
CA GLU A 144 -9.49 4.52 15.10
C GLU A 144 -9.58 5.99 14.70
N ALA A 145 -9.76 6.25 13.42
CA ALA A 145 -9.79 7.58 12.84
C ALA A 145 -11.19 7.91 12.32
N GLY A 146 -11.63 9.15 12.55
CA GLY A 146 -12.94 9.62 12.16
C GLY A 146 -14.05 9.19 13.10
N SER A 147 -15.31 9.33 12.66
CA SER A 147 -16.51 8.95 13.41
C SER A 147 -17.68 8.67 12.45
N GLY A 148 -18.74 8.02 12.95
CA GLY A 148 -19.92 7.72 12.13
C GLY A 148 -19.57 7.04 10.80
N ASN A 149 -20.07 7.59 9.69
CA ASN A 149 -19.88 7.05 8.34
C ASN A 149 -18.50 7.37 7.71
N TRP A 150 -17.56 7.89 8.47
CA TRP A 150 -16.15 8.07 8.09
C TRP A 150 -15.19 7.53 9.16
N GLY A 151 -15.70 6.74 10.10
CA GLY A 151 -14.89 5.96 11.03
C GLY A 151 -14.18 4.81 10.31
N ARG A 152 -12.88 4.63 10.58
CA ARG A 152 -12.06 3.55 10.01
C ARG A 152 -10.89 3.23 10.92
N THR A 153 -10.39 2.00 10.81
CA THR A 153 -9.16 1.58 11.48
C THR A 153 -7.95 1.83 10.59
N VAL A 154 -6.97 2.58 11.08
CA VAL A 154 -5.70 2.86 10.39
C VAL A 154 -4.57 2.16 11.13
N ARG A 155 -3.77 1.34 10.42
CA ARG A 155 -2.61 0.63 10.94
C ARG A 155 -1.36 1.16 10.23
N THR A 156 -0.56 1.96 10.92
CA THR A 156 0.72 2.44 10.40
C THR A 156 1.77 1.37 10.65
N ILE A 157 2.29 0.78 9.58
CA ILE A 157 3.29 -0.30 9.61
C ILE A 157 4.70 0.30 9.65
N LEU A 158 4.99 1.19 8.72
CA LEU A 158 6.30 1.84 8.58
C LEU A 158 6.09 3.36 8.57
N GLY A 159 5.94 3.94 9.76
CA GLY A 159 5.69 5.36 9.97
C GLY A 159 6.98 6.20 9.99
N PRO A 160 6.85 7.53 10.15
CA PRO A 160 7.99 8.47 10.24
C PRO A 160 8.97 8.13 11.37
N GLU A 161 8.48 7.52 12.45
CA GLU A 161 9.25 7.11 13.64
C GLU A 161 10.21 5.95 13.37
N HIS A 162 9.96 5.18 12.33
CA HIS A 162 10.81 4.04 11.99
C HIS A 162 12.02 4.47 11.15
N ALA A 163 13.17 3.86 11.40
CA ALA A 163 14.35 4.04 10.56
C ALA A 163 14.10 3.42 9.18
N ALA A 164 14.01 4.25 8.14
CA ALA A 164 13.80 3.85 6.74
C ALA A 164 14.25 4.99 5.82
N GLY A 165 14.33 4.73 4.51
CA GLY A 165 14.77 5.70 3.51
C GLY A 165 13.66 6.69 3.10
N ARG A 166 12.75 6.25 2.22
CA ARG A 166 11.63 7.05 1.69
C ARG A 166 10.27 6.44 1.93
N LEU A 167 10.19 5.11 2.10
CA LEU A 167 8.92 4.42 2.22
C LEU A 167 8.21 4.75 3.54
N LEU A 168 6.91 5.01 3.41
CA LEU A 168 5.92 5.03 4.46
C LEU A 168 4.80 4.10 4.01
N LEU A 169 4.31 3.22 4.88
CA LEU A 169 3.23 2.34 4.51
C LEU A 169 2.37 1.91 5.70
N GLY A 170 1.15 1.56 5.40
CA GLY A 170 0.22 1.00 6.35
C GLY A 170 -1.06 0.51 5.69
N GLU A 171 -1.98 0.07 6.52
CA GLU A 171 -3.24 -0.52 6.11
C GLU A 171 -4.40 0.31 6.65
N THR A 172 -5.48 0.42 5.88
CA THR A 172 -6.73 0.98 6.36
C THR A 172 -7.86 0.00 6.10
N ILE A 173 -8.73 -0.17 7.10
CA ILE A 173 -9.96 -0.94 6.99
C ILE A 173 -11.12 0.03 7.11
N ASN A 174 -11.92 0.13 6.04
CA ASN A 174 -13.19 0.84 6.03
C ASN A 174 -14.32 -0.14 6.31
N PRO A 175 -15.13 0.09 7.34
CA PRO A 175 -16.40 -0.60 7.49
C PRO A 175 -17.35 -0.35 6.29
N PRO A 176 -18.37 -1.20 6.12
CA PRO A 176 -19.34 -1.05 5.04
C PRO A 176 -19.98 0.34 5.01
N GLY A 177 -19.97 0.99 3.83
CA GLY A 177 -20.54 2.31 3.61
C GLY A 177 -19.72 3.49 4.14
N ASN A 178 -18.57 3.24 4.78
CA ASN A 178 -17.77 4.31 5.37
C ASN A 178 -16.77 4.93 4.39
N TRP A 179 -16.52 6.21 4.61
CA TRP A 179 -15.49 6.99 3.93
C TRP A 179 -14.15 6.89 4.66
N SER A 180 -13.06 7.02 3.91
CA SER A 180 -11.69 7.13 4.37
C SER A 180 -10.92 8.17 3.57
N SER A 181 -9.70 8.51 4.00
CA SER A 181 -9.00 9.70 3.54
C SER A 181 -9.93 10.93 3.66
N TYR A 182 -10.72 10.95 4.74
CA TYR A 182 -11.78 11.93 4.97
C TYR A 182 -11.57 12.63 6.33
N PRO A 183 -11.74 13.97 6.45
CA PRO A 183 -11.97 14.90 5.34
C PRO A 183 -10.95 14.75 4.24
N PRO A 184 -11.32 15.07 2.97
CA PRO A 184 -10.40 14.97 1.85
C PRO A 184 -9.10 15.70 2.12
N HIS A 185 -7.97 15.06 1.80
CA HIS A 185 -6.65 15.65 1.98
C HIS A 185 -5.73 15.31 0.81
N LYS A 186 -4.65 16.07 0.68
CA LYS A 186 -3.60 15.87 -0.30
C LYS A 186 -2.22 16.05 0.34
N HIS A 187 -1.18 15.64 -0.38
CA HIS A 187 0.23 15.79 0.00
C HIS A 187 1.08 15.83 -1.28
N ASP A 188 0.81 16.82 -2.14
CA ASP A 188 1.43 16.93 -3.47
C ASP A 188 2.38 18.13 -3.60
N ARG A 189 2.48 18.95 -2.54
CA ARG A 189 3.36 20.13 -2.50
C ARG A 189 4.35 20.04 -1.34
N GLU A 190 5.57 20.51 -1.57
CA GLU A 190 6.54 20.69 -0.50
C GLU A 190 6.39 22.10 0.06
N ALA A 191 5.59 22.25 1.12
CA ALA A 191 5.26 23.51 1.78
C ALA A 191 5.14 23.36 3.30
N PRO A 192 6.20 22.87 4.00
CA PRO A 192 6.15 22.71 5.45
C PRO A 192 6.00 24.05 6.19
N PRO A 193 5.27 24.11 7.32
CA PRO A 193 4.70 22.99 8.07
C PRO A 193 3.30 22.55 7.61
N GLN A 194 2.73 23.13 6.55
CA GLN A 194 1.35 22.91 6.14
C GLN A 194 1.16 21.62 5.35
N GLU A 195 2.13 21.27 4.51
CA GLU A 195 2.07 20.13 3.59
C GLU A 195 3.48 19.61 3.30
N VAL A 196 3.60 18.31 3.04
CA VAL A 196 4.83 17.70 2.47
C VAL A 196 4.49 16.89 1.25
N ARG A 197 5.42 16.86 0.30
CA ARG A 197 5.23 16.12 -0.93
C ARG A 197 5.51 14.63 -0.74
N LEU A 198 4.47 13.81 -0.97
CA LEU A 198 4.55 12.35 -1.02
C LEU A 198 3.79 11.87 -2.25
N GLN A 199 4.36 10.93 -2.98
CA GLN A 199 3.60 10.11 -3.93
C GLN A 199 2.90 9.00 -3.15
N GLU A 200 1.74 8.54 -3.64
CA GLU A 200 0.98 7.49 -2.98
C GLU A 200 0.36 6.50 -3.97
N VAL A 201 0.23 5.26 -3.51
CA VAL A 201 -0.44 4.16 -4.22
C VAL A 201 -1.30 3.41 -3.22
N TYR A 202 -2.55 3.09 -3.60
CA TYR A 202 -3.44 2.20 -2.86
C TYR A 202 -3.57 0.86 -3.58
N PHE A 203 -3.44 -0.24 -2.84
CA PHE A 203 -3.81 -1.58 -3.28
C PHE A 203 -5.02 -2.04 -2.48
N PHE A 204 -6.06 -2.51 -3.15
CA PHE A 204 -7.37 -2.79 -2.54
C PHE A 204 -7.65 -4.28 -2.36
N LYS A 205 -8.33 -4.61 -1.24
CA LYS A 205 -9.05 -5.86 -1.02
C LYS A 205 -10.48 -5.54 -0.57
N VAL A 206 -11.42 -6.44 -0.90
CA VAL A 206 -12.85 -6.26 -0.58
C VAL A 206 -13.39 -7.53 0.08
N ASP A 207 -14.18 -7.36 1.15
CA ASP A 207 -14.85 -8.46 1.86
C ASP A 207 -16.34 -8.16 2.08
N PRO A 208 -17.25 -9.10 1.69
CA PRO A 208 -17.00 -10.32 0.93
C PRO A 208 -16.53 -10.05 -0.52
N PRO A 209 -15.85 -11.03 -1.16
CA PRO A 209 -15.40 -10.89 -2.55
C PRO A 209 -16.55 -10.58 -3.51
N GLY A 210 -16.26 -9.74 -4.53
CA GLY A 210 -17.26 -9.30 -5.52
C GLY A 210 -17.84 -7.92 -5.23
N GLY A 211 -17.57 -7.36 -4.06
CA GLY A 211 -17.90 -5.97 -3.73
C GLY A 211 -17.03 -4.94 -4.45
N PHE A 212 -17.20 -3.68 -4.09
CA PHE A 212 -16.46 -2.56 -4.66
C PHE A 212 -16.36 -1.40 -3.67
N GLY A 213 -15.46 -0.47 -3.99
CA GLY A 213 -15.40 0.87 -3.42
C GLY A 213 -15.38 1.92 -4.53
N ILE A 214 -15.40 3.19 -4.15
CA ILE A 214 -15.20 4.31 -5.07
C ILE A 214 -14.05 5.16 -4.54
N GLN A 215 -12.98 5.27 -5.32
CA GLN A 215 -11.88 6.20 -5.10
C GLN A 215 -12.17 7.49 -5.88
N MET A 216 -12.28 8.60 -5.19
CA MET A 216 -12.31 9.92 -5.84
C MET A 216 -10.89 10.48 -5.92
N LEU A 217 -10.66 11.27 -6.96
CA LEU A 217 -9.42 12.03 -7.16
C LEU A 217 -9.82 13.36 -7.74
N TYR A 218 -9.45 14.47 -7.10
CA TYR A 218 -9.78 15.80 -7.60
C TYR A 218 -8.75 16.84 -7.20
N ASP A 219 -8.61 17.84 -8.05
CA ASP A 219 -7.83 19.06 -7.85
C ASP A 219 -8.45 20.21 -8.66
N ASP A 220 -7.74 21.33 -8.78
CA ASP A 220 -8.20 22.50 -9.55
C ASP A 220 -8.39 22.22 -11.05
N ALA A 221 -7.81 21.12 -11.58
CA ALA A 221 -7.90 20.73 -12.98
C ALA A 221 -9.10 19.84 -13.30
N GLY A 222 -9.74 19.25 -12.29
CA GLY A 222 -10.92 18.41 -12.46
C GLY A 222 -11.06 17.30 -11.44
N GLU A 223 -12.04 16.43 -11.68
CA GLU A 223 -12.37 15.33 -10.77
C GLU A 223 -12.59 14.01 -11.53
N LYS A 224 -12.32 12.90 -10.85
CA LYS A 224 -12.58 11.54 -11.33
C LYS A 224 -13.07 10.66 -10.19
N ALA A 225 -13.98 9.74 -10.51
CA ALA A 225 -14.41 8.67 -9.62
C ALA A 225 -14.04 7.32 -10.27
N LEU A 226 -13.31 6.50 -9.54
CA LEU A 226 -12.86 5.19 -9.97
C LEU A 226 -13.57 4.12 -9.15
N ILE A 227 -14.23 3.17 -9.81
CA ILE A 227 -14.70 1.96 -9.12
C ILE A 227 -13.49 1.09 -8.84
N VAL A 228 -13.24 0.76 -7.58
CA VAL A 228 -12.15 -0.13 -7.15
C VAL A 228 -12.71 -1.45 -6.63
N ARG A 229 -12.04 -2.55 -6.97
CA ARG A 229 -12.42 -3.93 -6.62
C ARG A 229 -11.27 -4.65 -5.96
N ASP A 230 -11.51 -5.88 -5.53
CA ASP A 230 -10.47 -6.74 -4.97
C ASP A 230 -9.30 -6.91 -5.95
N GLY A 231 -8.08 -6.60 -5.50
CA GLY A 231 -6.85 -6.65 -6.30
C GLY A 231 -6.59 -5.45 -7.20
N ASP A 232 -7.44 -4.44 -7.20
CA ASP A 232 -7.20 -3.19 -7.96
C ASP A 232 -6.15 -2.30 -7.27
N VAL A 233 -5.54 -1.40 -8.06
CA VAL A 233 -4.59 -0.38 -7.62
C VAL A 233 -5.05 0.98 -8.08
N ALA A 234 -4.98 1.97 -7.18
CA ALA A 234 -5.10 3.38 -7.52
C ALA A 234 -3.77 4.08 -7.31
N ARG A 235 -3.29 4.78 -8.33
CA ARG A 235 -2.14 5.69 -8.23
C ARG A 235 -2.66 7.09 -7.91
N ILE A 236 -2.04 7.73 -6.93
CA ILE A 236 -2.39 9.07 -6.45
C ILE A 236 -1.16 9.97 -6.63
N PRO A 237 -0.96 10.52 -7.84
CA PRO A 237 0.19 11.37 -8.11
C PRO A 237 0.03 12.76 -7.49
N SER A 238 -1.20 13.24 -7.33
CA SER A 238 -1.56 14.55 -6.78
C SER A 238 -3.04 14.61 -6.42
N GLY A 239 -3.45 15.68 -5.73
CA GLY A 239 -4.84 16.03 -5.46
C GLY A 239 -5.44 15.32 -4.26
N TYR A 240 -6.66 15.72 -3.95
CA TYR A 240 -7.47 15.14 -2.89
C TYR A 240 -8.00 13.77 -3.31
N HIS A 241 -8.00 12.80 -2.37
CA HIS A 241 -8.20 11.40 -2.72
C HIS A 241 -9.07 10.61 -1.72
N PRO A 242 -10.27 11.08 -1.38
CA PRO A 242 -11.17 10.33 -0.50
C PRO A 242 -11.64 9.02 -1.17
N VAL A 243 -11.92 8.02 -0.35
CA VAL A 243 -12.36 6.70 -0.79
C VAL A 243 -13.53 6.22 0.07
N VAL A 244 -14.50 5.52 -0.52
CA VAL A 244 -15.65 4.97 0.18
C VAL A 244 -15.83 3.49 -0.13
N ALA A 245 -16.20 2.71 0.89
CA ALA A 245 -16.64 1.33 0.73
C ALA A 245 -18.11 1.29 0.30
N ALA A 246 -18.49 0.37 -0.59
CA ALA A 246 -19.91 0.13 -0.88
C ALA A 246 -20.62 -0.40 0.36
N ALA A 247 -21.93 -0.13 0.47
CA ALA A 247 -22.76 -0.65 1.56
C ALA A 247 -22.72 -2.19 1.58
N GLY A 248 -22.54 -2.79 2.75
CA GLY A 248 -22.45 -4.23 2.94
C GLY A 248 -21.07 -4.84 2.67
N TYR A 249 -20.08 -4.06 2.24
CA TYR A 249 -18.73 -4.52 1.94
C TYR A 249 -17.68 -3.77 2.74
N SER A 250 -16.78 -4.49 3.41
CA SER A 250 -15.58 -3.90 3.99
C SER A 250 -14.54 -3.66 2.91
N LEU A 251 -13.89 -2.50 2.95
CA LEU A 251 -12.83 -2.14 2.02
C LEU A 251 -11.50 -2.01 2.79
N TYR A 252 -10.55 -2.84 2.43
CA TYR A 252 -9.15 -2.70 2.84
C TYR A 252 -8.36 -1.99 1.75
N TYR A 253 -7.44 -1.14 2.12
CA TYR A 253 -6.36 -0.73 1.24
C TYR A 253 -5.03 -0.65 1.96
N LEU A 254 -4.00 -1.20 1.30
CA LEU A 254 -2.60 -0.97 1.63
C LEU A 254 -2.21 0.36 0.99
N TRP A 255 -1.91 1.36 1.79
CA TRP A 255 -1.36 2.61 1.32
C TRP A 255 0.18 2.57 1.40
N VAL A 256 0.81 2.93 0.29
CA VAL A 256 2.25 3.04 0.15
C VAL A 256 2.57 4.45 -0.30
N MET A 257 3.36 5.15 0.49
CA MET A 257 3.83 6.49 0.17
C MET A 257 5.34 6.52 0.05
N ALA A 258 5.87 7.42 -0.77
CA ALA A 258 7.29 7.71 -0.84
C ALA A 258 7.54 9.20 -1.11
N GLY A 259 8.53 9.75 -0.42
CA GLY A 259 8.96 11.14 -0.59
C GLY A 259 10.16 11.49 0.28
N ASP A 260 10.71 12.65 0.07
CA ASP A 260 11.86 13.12 0.85
C ASP A 260 11.41 13.55 2.25
N GLY A 261 12.19 13.15 3.27
CA GLY A 261 11.96 13.54 4.66
C GLY A 261 10.93 12.73 5.42
N ARG A 262 10.21 11.79 4.80
CA ARG A 262 9.29 10.83 5.45
C ARG A 262 8.39 11.44 6.53
N ARG A 263 7.74 12.56 6.24
CA ARG A 263 6.82 13.24 7.14
C ARG A 263 5.39 13.07 6.63
N MET A 264 4.46 12.72 7.50
CA MET A 264 3.03 12.61 7.16
C MET A 264 2.32 13.91 7.58
N ILE A 265 2.32 14.91 6.72
CA ILE A 265 1.68 16.21 6.93
C ILE A 265 0.71 16.43 5.77
N PRO A 266 -0.56 15.95 5.91
CA PRO A 266 -1.57 16.13 4.88
C PRO A 266 -2.14 17.55 4.93
N TYR A 267 -2.44 18.11 3.76
CA TYR A 267 -3.22 19.34 3.62
C TYR A 267 -4.69 18.98 3.40
N PHE A 268 -5.53 19.33 4.34
CA PHE A 268 -6.98 19.08 4.23
C PHE A 268 -7.64 20.10 3.32
N ASP A 269 -8.63 19.63 2.55
CA ASP A 269 -9.46 20.51 1.71
C ASP A 269 -10.24 21.48 2.61
N PRO A 270 -10.02 22.81 2.46
CA PRO A 270 -10.73 23.79 3.27
C PRO A 270 -12.25 23.74 3.12
N ALA A 271 -12.76 23.31 1.96
CA ALA A 271 -14.20 23.18 1.71
C ALA A 271 -14.85 22.07 2.56
N HIS A 272 -14.07 21.09 3.00
CA HIS A 272 -14.53 19.93 3.77
C HIS A 272 -13.95 19.84 5.19
N ALA A 273 -13.06 20.73 5.59
CA ALA A 273 -12.38 20.68 6.88
C ALA A 273 -13.34 20.73 8.08
N TRP A 274 -14.49 21.40 7.93
CA TRP A 274 -15.54 21.52 8.94
C TRP A 274 -16.08 20.16 9.43
N VAL A 275 -15.98 19.10 8.61
CA VAL A 275 -16.43 17.74 9.00
C VAL A 275 -15.64 17.21 10.19
N ALA A 276 -14.35 17.55 10.28
CA ALA A 276 -13.51 17.13 11.41
C ALA A 276 -13.92 17.82 12.73
N GLU A 277 -14.54 19.00 12.64
CA GLU A 277 -14.99 19.80 13.78
C GLU A 277 -16.39 19.36 14.25
N SER A 278 -17.21 18.79 13.36
CA SER A 278 -18.58 18.35 13.63
C SER A 278 -18.65 16.96 14.25
N ARG A 279 -17.79 16.65 15.24
CA ARG A 279 -17.89 15.38 15.99
C ARG A 279 -19.16 15.37 16.82
N PRO A 280 -19.99 14.30 16.75
CA PRO A 280 -21.10 14.12 17.69
C PRO A 280 -20.63 13.91 19.11
#